data_44ee5f5a7f090aaa6212e96615590cca
#
_entry.id   44ee5f5a7f090aaa6212e96615590cca
#
_cell.length_a   1.000
_cell.length_b   1.000
_cell.length_c   1.000
_cell.angle_alpha   90.00
_cell.angle_beta   90.00
_cell.angle_gamma   90.00
#
_symmetry.space_group_name_H-M   'P 1'
#
loop_
_entity.id
_entity.type
_entity.pdbx_description
1 polymer ?
#
loop_
_entity_poly.entity_id
_entity_poly.type
_entity_poly.pdbx_seq_one_letter_code
_entity_poly.pdbx_strand_id
1 'polypeptide(L)'
;MNLKNAVSAMQKEHSKDTLTPLYTPWGEAIEKEQETNVLPEYPRPQLRRSNYQMLNGKWHYAINQNPAASETFSADGEILVPFSPEALLSGVHRQVLPGDYLWYERRLTFSQEELSFLHQGKHCLLHFGAIDQIAVIYINGKEVASHVGGYLPFEVDITPYLTDSSVTLQIRVQDYSDTSYYSRGKQTLKRGGMFYTAQSGIWQSVWYEWVPANYISHLTITPDIDTRQVQITLHSPAPFSQISWQLLEATCSYNIEQGTACPEISFTYEKIDATTFTLTIPQESVRLWTPETPYLYQLTITADEDTVHTYFALRSYTIEPDENQIPRFCLNHQPYFLNGLLDQGYWSDGLMTAPADEALIFDITLARKKGFTMLRKHIKIEPLRWYYHCDRLGMIVCQDMVNGSGSYCMPFVCYLPTLLPFTAHRIKDCHYSLFARQSQEGRTLWEQECMDTITHLYNVPSLAMWVPFNEGWGQFDAARITQQIKEKDTTRPVDHASGWFDQKSGDFISIHNYFRPLKVPHPADGRAILISEYGGYACHIADHSSVTHSYGYRKYDDTDTLSAAVHTLFHKQLLPLVPKGLSGSVYTQLSDVEEEVNGLVTYDRRVIKVI
;
A
#
# COMPACT_ATOMS: atom_id res chain seq x y z
N MET A 1 11.86 28.52 -14.86
CA MET A 1 13.06 27.71 -14.59
C MET A 1 13.72 27.39 -15.94
N ASN A 2 15.04 27.52 -16.05
CA ASN A 2 15.72 27.31 -17.31
C ASN A 2 15.84 25.78 -17.55
N LEU A 3 15.68 25.35 -18.82
CA LEU A 3 15.75 23.94 -19.24
C LEU A 3 17.03 23.23 -18.75
N LYS A 4 18.15 23.99 -18.66
CA LYS A 4 19.42 23.51 -18.10
C LYS A 4 19.31 23.07 -16.64
N ASN A 5 18.50 23.75 -15.84
CA ASN A 5 18.32 23.41 -14.42
C ASN A 5 17.43 22.14 -14.25
N ALA A 6 16.47 21.95 -15.17
CA ALA A 6 15.66 20.72 -15.19
C ALA A 6 16.52 19.51 -15.56
N VAL A 7 17.32 19.62 -16.60
CA VAL A 7 18.26 18.56 -17.03
C VAL A 7 19.33 18.29 -15.96
N SER A 8 19.86 19.32 -15.30
CA SER A 8 20.85 19.17 -14.22
C SER A 8 20.25 18.51 -12.96
N ALA A 9 18.97 18.78 -12.63
CA ALA A 9 18.29 18.11 -11.52
C ALA A 9 18.09 16.62 -11.80
N MET A 10 17.88 16.25 -13.07
CA MET A 10 17.64 14.88 -13.54
C MET A 10 18.92 14.06 -13.76
N GLN A 11 20.09 14.71 -13.90
CA GLN A 11 21.36 14.06 -14.25
C GLN A 11 22.21 13.62 -13.04
N LYS A 12 21.81 13.87 -11.80
CA LYS A 12 22.53 13.36 -10.63
C LYS A 12 22.22 11.88 -10.43
N GLU A 13 22.95 11.07 -11.14
CA GLU A 13 22.94 9.62 -11.02
C GLU A 13 23.68 9.21 -9.74
N HIS A 14 23.05 8.31 -8.97
CA HIS A 14 23.56 7.53 -7.84
C HIS A 14 24.31 8.34 -6.76
N SER A 15 23.72 8.42 -5.58
CA SER A 15 24.41 8.97 -4.43
C SER A 15 25.60 8.08 -4.07
N LYS A 16 26.75 8.72 -3.81
CA LYS A 16 27.91 8.08 -3.22
C LYS A 16 27.92 8.22 -1.70
N ASP A 17 26.96 8.96 -1.15
CA ASP A 17 26.89 9.25 0.27
C ASP A 17 26.36 8.02 1.01
N THR A 18 27.01 7.66 2.10
CA THR A 18 26.45 6.71 3.07
C THR A 18 25.29 7.38 3.78
N LEU A 19 24.17 6.66 3.95
CA LEU A 19 23.07 7.18 4.76
C LEU A 19 23.51 7.34 6.22
N THR A 20 23.28 8.53 6.76
CA THR A 20 23.41 8.74 8.21
C THR A 20 22.25 8.05 8.91
N PRO A 21 22.51 7.19 9.92
CA PRO A 21 21.44 6.60 10.72
C PRO A 21 20.52 7.66 11.32
N LEU A 22 19.22 7.49 11.11
CA LEU A 22 18.21 8.47 11.54
C LEU A 22 16.99 7.71 12.05
N TYR A 23 16.67 7.91 13.33
CA TYR A 23 15.55 7.22 13.97
C TYR A 23 14.33 8.14 14.11
N THR A 24 13.17 7.58 13.78
CA THR A 24 11.88 8.18 14.16
C THR A 24 11.69 8.14 15.68
N PRO A 25 10.76 8.91 16.26
CA PRO A 25 10.48 8.81 17.70
C PRO A 25 10.10 7.39 18.16
N TRP A 26 9.38 6.65 17.34
CA TRP A 26 8.95 5.26 17.61
C TRP A 26 10.11 4.28 17.49
N GLY A 27 10.92 4.39 16.45
CA GLY A 27 12.09 3.53 16.28
C GLY A 27 13.16 3.79 17.34
N GLU A 28 13.35 5.03 17.76
CA GLU A 28 14.23 5.36 18.88
C GLU A 28 13.76 4.72 20.19
N ALA A 29 12.44 4.63 20.44
CA ALA A 29 11.88 3.94 21.58
C ALA A 29 12.16 2.43 21.54
N ILE A 30 11.93 1.78 20.37
CA ILE A 30 12.25 0.35 20.15
C ILE A 30 13.73 0.09 20.46
N GLU A 31 14.62 0.91 19.93
CA GLU A 31 16.08 0.73 20.09
C GLU A 31 16.50 0.93 21.56
N LYS A 32 16.01 1.96 22.22
CA LYS A 32 16.37 2.25 23.62
C LYS A 32 15.84 1.22 24.60
N GLU A 33 14.60 0.78 24.42
CA GLU A 33 13.93 -0.19 25.29
C GLU A 33 14.27 -1.63 24.93
N GLN A 34 14.94 -1.83 23.80
CA GLN A 34 15.20 -3.15 23.21
C GLN A 34 13.89 -3.96 23.05
N GLU A 35 12.86 -3.26 22.64
CA GLU A 35 11.52 -3.83 22.47
C GLU A 35 11.54 -4.91 21.40
N THR A 36 10.95 -6.04 21.69
CA THR A 36 10.85 -7.18 20.77
C THR A 36 9.42 -7.49 20.36
N ASN A 37 8.43 -6.94 21.07
CA ASN A 37 7.01 -7.07 20.75
C ASN A 37 6.59 -5.93 19.82
N VAL A 38 7.10 -5.93 18.59
CA VAL A 38 6.85 -4.91 17.59
C VAL A 38 5.64 -5.25 16.74
N LEU A 39 4.83 -4.22 16.39
CA LEU A 39 3.62 -4.36 15.57
C LEU A 39 2.72 -5.53 16.05
N PRO A 40 2.26 -5.50 17.31
CA PRO A 40 1.51 -6.61 17.91
C PRO A 40 0.05 -6.69 17.45
N GLU A 41 -0.45 -5.68 16.75
CA GLU A 41 -1.84 -5.57 16.33
C GLU A 41 -2.18 -6.62 15.27
N TYR A 42 -3.42 -7.13 15.32
CA TYR A 42 -3.91 -8.12 14.35
C TYR A 42 -3.86 -7.55 12.91
N PRO A 43 -3.19 -8.24 11.96
CA PRO A 43 -2.85 -7.66 10.68
C PRO A 43 -3.99 -7.51 9.68
N ARG A 44 -5.13 -8.23 9.85
CA ARG A 44 -6.28 -8.23 8.92
C ARG A 44 -7.55 -7.66 9.55
N PRO A 45 -7.70 -6.34 9.73
CA PRO A 45 -8.84 -5.74 10.44
C PRO A 45 -10.21 -6.10 9.86
N GLN A 46 -10.30 -6.41 8.55
CA GLN A 46 -11.55 -6.81 7.87
C GLN A 46 -11.78 -8.33 7.81
N LEU A 47 -10.96 -9.13 8.49
CA LEU A 47 -11.16 -10.58 8.63
C LEU A 47 -10.56 -11.05 9.96
N ARG A 48 -10.99 -10.42 11.07
CA ARG A 48 -10.38 -10.62 12.39
C ARG A 48 -10.94 -11.86 13.08
N ARG A 49 -10.03 -12.66 13.65
CA ARG A 49 -10.32 -13.78 14.54
C ARG A 49 -9.61 -13.60 15.89
N SER A 50 -10.06 -14.33 16.90
CA SER A 50 -9.48 -14.30 18.25
C SER A 50 -8.34 -15.31 18.46
N ASN A 51 -8.37 -16.43 17.73
CA ASN A 51 -7.41 -17.53 17.91
C ASN A 51 -6.19 -17.35 17.00
N TYR A 52 -5.31 -16.45 17.34
CA TYR A 52 -4.08 -16.17 16.58
C TYR A 52 -2.89 -15.92 17.50
N GLN A 53 -1.70 -16.09 16.95
CA GLN A 53 -0.45 -15.76 17.60
C GLN A 53 0.46 -14.99 16.66
N MET A 54 0.90 -13.80 17.09
CA MET A 54 1.91 -13.03 16.37
C MET A 54 3.26 -13.69 16.44
N LEU A 55 3.96 -13.68 15.31
CA LEU A 55 5.32 -14.19 15.18
C LEU A 55 6.34 -13.07 14.90
N ASN A 56 5.94 -11.81 14.97
CA ASN A 56 6.89 -10.70 14.97
C ASN A 56 7.87 -10.82 16.13
N GLY A 57 9.01 -10.12 16.05
CA GLY A 57 10.02 -10.16 17.08
C GLY A 57 11.33 -10.82 16.61
N LYS A 58 12.13 -11.34 17.52
CA LYS A 58 13.44 -11.89 17.20
C LYS A 58 13.37 -13.25 16.52
N TRP A 59 14.10 -13.37 15.41
CA TRP A 59 14.36 -14.61 14.67
C TRP A 59 15.86 -14.77 14.48
N HIS A 60 16.33 -16.01 14.31
CA HIS A 60 17.69 -16.25 13.80
C HIS A 60 17.74 -16.01 12.30
N TYR A 61 18.84 -15.46 11.79
CA TYR A 61 19.06 -15.27 10.36
C TYR A 61 20.44 -15.73 9.91
N ALA A 62 20.58 -16.01 8.62
CA ALA A 62 21.85 -16.17 7.94
C ALA A 62 21.78 -15.61 6.51
N ILE A 63 22.86 -15.00 6.01
CA ILE A 63 22.97 -14.53 4.62
C ILE A 63 24.17 -15.24 3.99
N ASN A 64 23.89 -16.14 3.06
CA ASN A 64 24.90 -16.97 2.42
C ASN A 64 24.53 -17.33 0.97
N GLN A 65 25.34 -18.15 0.31
CA GLN A 65 25.09 -18.59 -1.07
C GLN A 65 24.63 -20.06 -1.17
N ASN A 66 24.18 -20.65 -0.06
CA ASN A 66 23.69 -22.03 -0.03
C ASN A 66 22.16 -22.07 -0.16
N PRO A 67 21.61 -22.64 -1.25
CA PRO A 67 20.17 -22.78 -1.44
C PRO A 67 19.52 -23.91 -0.65
N ALA A 68 20.30 -24.83 -0.07
CA ALA A 68 19.77 -26.01 0.60
C ALA A 68 19.40 -25.72 2.06
N ALA A 69 18.20 -26.12 2.47
CA ALA A 69 17.84 -26.16 3.87
C ALA A 69 18.80 -27.08 4.63
N SER A 70 19.15 -26.70 5.84
CA SER A 70 20.08 -27.48 6.68
C SER A 70 19.42 -27.82 8.01
N GLU A 71 19.50 -29.09 8.41
CA GLU A 71 19.11 -29.50 9.75
C GLU A 71 20.00 -28.84 10.84
N THR A 72 21.21 -28.44 10.43
CA THR A 72 22.17 -27.71 11.28
C THR A 72 22.23 -26.25 10.79
N PHE A 73 21.22 -25.46 11.11
CA PHE A 73 21.21 -24.05 10.78
C PHE A 73 22.32 -23.32 11.57
N SER A 74 23.20 -22.62 10.86
CA SER A 74 24.22 -21.78 11.47
C SER A 74 23.81 -20.34 11.31
N ALA A 75 23.29 -19.74 12.36
CA ALA A 75 22.88 -18.35 12.37
C ALA A 75 24.09 -17.39 12.31
N ASP A 76 23.97 -16.33 11.50
CA ASP A 76 24.89 -15.18 11.56
C ASP A 76 24.55 -14.28 12.77
N GLY A 77 23.29 -14.32 13.25
CA GLY A 77 22.81 -13.54 14.38
C GLY A 77 21.30 -13.60 14.55
N GLU A 78 20.76 -12.59 15.21
CA GLU A 78 19.32 -12.36 15.35
C GLU A 78 18.88 -11.16 14.49
N ILE A 79 17.65 -11.22 13.96
CA ILE A 79 16.99 -10.15 13.21
C ILE A 79 15.64 -9.86 13.85
N LEU A 80 15.26 -8.58 13.94
CA LEU A 80 13.93 -8.16 14.43
C LEU A 80 12.93 -8.14 13.28
N VAL A 81 12.11 -9.19 13.18
CA VAL A 81 11.03 -9.30 12.19
C VAL A 81 9.84 -8.42 12.64
N PRO A 82 9.21 -7.63 11.75
CA PRO A 82 9.28 -7.68 10.28
C PRO A 82 10.20 -6.64 9.62
N PHE A 83 11.28 -6.22 10.24
CA PHE A 83 12.20 -5.28 9.60
C PHE A 83 13.17 -6.02 8.68
N SER A 84 13.31 -5.51 7.45
CA SER A 84 14.25 -6.09 6.46
C SER A 84 15.71 -5.93 6.89
N PRO A 85 16.64 -6.80 6.45
CA PRO A 85 18.05 -6.75 6.88
C PRO A 85 18.74 -5.40 6.64
N GLU A 86 18.26 -4.63 5.67
CA GLU A 86 18.78 -3.30 5.31
C GLU A 86 18.32 -2.21 6.27
N ALA A 87 17.18 -2.41 6.95
CA ALA A 87 16.62 -1.44 7.88
C ALA A 87 17.41 -1.32 9.18
N LEU A 88 17.46 -0.13 9.76
CA LEU A 88 18.15 0.10 11.05
C LEU A 88 17.53 -0.76 12.16
N LEU A 89 16.20 -0.83 12.21
CA LEU A 89 15.47 -1.56 13.27
C LEU A 89 15.62 -3.09 13.18
N SER A 90 16.12 -3.62 12.08
CA SER A 90 16.40 -5.06 11.97
C SER A 90 17.53 -5.53 12.88
N GLY A 91 18.49 -4.65 13.19
CA GLY A 91 19.74 -4.96 13.87
C GLY A 91 20.80 -5.63 12.98
N VAL A 92 20.56 -5.83 11.69
CA VAL A 92 21.46 -6.50 10.74
C VAL A 92 22.28 -5.51 9.92
N HIS A 93 21.66 -4.48 9.37
CA HIS A 93 22.25 -3.39 8.58
C HIS A 93 23.09 -3.89 7.39
N ARG A 94 22.58 -4.88 6.68
CA ARG A 94 23.28 -5.49 5.55
C ARG A 94 22.40 -5.57 4.32
N GLN A 95 22.89 -5.04 3.18
CA GLN A 95 22.25 -5.20 1.88
C GLN A 95 22.33 -6.66 1.42
N VAL A 96 21.19 -7.27 1.12
CA VAL A 96 21.11 -8.56 0.43
C VAL A 96 21.30 -8.33 -1.08
N LEU A 97 22.12 -9.17 -1.72
CA LEU A 97 22.46 -9.04 -3.14
C LEU A 97 21.82 -10.18 -3.96
N PRO A 98 21.59 -9.99 -5.28
CA PRO A 98 20.97 -10.99 -6.17
C PRO A 98 21.75 -12.29 -6.27
N GLY A 99 22.48 -12.78 -5.54
CA GLY A 99 23.20 -14.06 -5.49
C GLY A 99 23.20 -14.65 -4.10
N ASP A 100 22.71 -13.89 -3.14
CA ASP A 100 22.60 -14.32 -1.75
C ASP A 100 21.25 -14.99 -1.50
N TYR A 101 21.22 -15.89 -0.53
CA TYR A 101 20.03 -16.41 0.11
C TYR A 101 19.96 -15.87 1.52
N LEU A 102 18.87 -15.19 1.83
CA LEU A 102 18.52 -14.76 3.18
C LEU A 102 17.68 -15.85 3.82
N TRP A 103 18.21 -16.43 4.87
CA TRP A 103 17.56 -17.46 5.66
C TRP A 103 17.05 -16.88 6.96
N TYR A 104 15.85 -17.29 7.35
CA TYR A 104 15.27 -17.08 8.66
C TYR A 104 15.01 -18.41 9.34
N GLU A 105 15.16 -18.48 10.65
CA GLU A 105 14.76 -19.62 11.45
C GLU A 105 14.07 -19.19 12.73
N ARG A 106 12.95 -19.85 13.04
CA ARG A 106 12.25 -19.71 14.31
C ARG A 106 11.66 -21.04 14.77
N ARG A 107 11.77 -21.33 16.06
CA ARG A 107 11.06 -22.44 16.69
C ARG A 107 9.66 -21.98 17.07
N LEU A 108 8.64 -22.68 16.59
CA LEU A 108 7.25 -22.52 16.98
C LEU A 108 6.94 -23.56 18.06
N THR A 109 6.30 -23.12 19.14
CA THR A 109 5.89 -24.02 20.25
C THR A 109 4.41 -23.83 20.50
N PHE A 110 3.68 -24.92 20.54
CA PHE A 110 2.23 -24.95 20.70
C PHE A 110 1.86 -25.45 22.11
N SER A 111 0.91 -24.78 22.73
CA SER A 111 0.33 -25.19 24.02
C SER A 111 -0.47 -26.47 23.87
N GLN A 112 -0.76 -27.15 24.99
CA GLN A 112 -1.64 -28.33 24.99
C GLN A 112 -3.06 -28.01 24.51
N GLU A 113 -3.53 -26.79 24.75
CA GLU A 113 -4.81 -26.32 24.26
C GLU A 113 -4.81 -26.22 22.73
N GLU A 114 -3.77 -25.58 22.16
CA GLU A 114 -3.61 -25.47 20.70
C GLU A 114 -3.48 -26.83 20.02
N LEU A 115 -2.73 -27.76 20.62
CA LEU A 115 -2.63 -29.12 20.09
C LEU A 115 -3.97 -29.89 20.16
N SER A 116 -4.84 -29.53 21.11
CA SER A 116 -6.19 -30.11 21.14
C SER A 116 -7.04 -29.70 19.95
N PHE A 117 -6.76 -28.56 19.31
CA PHE A 117 -7.44 -28.11 18.09
C PHE A 117 -7.25 -29.06 16.91
N LEU A 118 -6.08 -29.73 16.82
CA LEU A 118 -5.85 -30.78 15.82
C LEU A 118 -6.84 -31.94 15.97
N HIS A 119 -7.13 -32.36 17.20
CA HIS A 119 -8.11 -33.42 17.48
C HIS A 119 -9.55 -33.00 17.21
N GLN A 120 -9.80 -31.68 17.16
CA GLN A 120 -11.09 -31.09 16.78
C GLN A 120 -11.19 -30.87 15.26
N GLY A 121 -10.18 -31.26 14.48
CA GLY A 121 -10.16 -31.07 13.02
C GLY A 121 -9.93 -29.64 12.58
N LYS A 122 -9.36 -28.77 13.44
CA LYS A 122 -8.99 -27.41 13.06
C LYS A 122 -7.66 -27.38 12.30
N HIS A 123 -7.50 -26.37 11.48
CA HIS A 123 -6.29 -26.08 10.71
C HIS A 123 -5.50 -24.95 11.34
N CYS A 124 -4.16 -25.06 11.28
CA CYS A 124 -3.21 -24.02 11.66
C CYS A 124 -2.71 -23.35 10.38
N LEU A 125 -3.13 -22.12 10.14
CA LEU A 125 -2.73 -21.34 8.97
C LEU A 125 -1.61 -20.38 9.36
N LEU A 126 -0.46 -20.52 8.73
CA LEU A 126 0.67 -19.60 8.85
C LEU A 126 0.56 -18.53 7.78
N HIS A 127 0.52 -17.27 8.19
CA HIS A 127 0.33 -16.11 7.32
C HIS A 127 1.58 -15.25 7.26
N PHE A 128 1.84 -14.71 6.08
CA PHE A 128 2.87 -13.72 5.80
C PHE A 128 2.21 -12.50 5.16
N GLY A 129 2.40 -11.33 5.74
CA GLY A 129 1.88 -10.08 5.17
C GLY A 129 2.59 -9.71 3.87
N ALA A 130 3.91 -9.83 3.83
CA ALA A 130 4.72 -9.74 2.61
C ALA A 130 6.16 -10.23 2.86
N ILE A 131 6.74 -10.88 1.86
CA ILE A 131 8.16 -11.27 1.82
C ILE A 131 8.72 -10.90 0.44
N ASP A 132 9.71 -10.01 0.39
CA ASP A 132 10.36 -9.61 -0.85
C ASP A 132 11.60 -10.47 -1.08
N GLN A 133 11.70 -11.31 -2.10
CA GLN A 133 10.86 -11.37 -3.29
C GLN A 133 10.39 -12.81 -3.62
N ILE A 134 11.27 -13.82 -3.49
CA ILE A 134 11.01 -15.24 -3.72
C ILE A 134 11.24 -15.99 -2.43
N ALA A 135 10.18 -16.49 -1.82
CA ALA A 135 10.23 -17.19 -0.55
C ALA A 135 9.97 -18.69 -0.72
N VAL A 136 10.72 -19.50 0.00
CA VAL A 136 10.48 -20.95 0.16
C VAL A 136 10.38 -21.25 1.63
N ILE A 137 9.29 -21.90 2.03
CA ILE A 137 8.94 -22.17 3.42
C ILE A 137 9.22 -23.64 3.75
N TYR A 138 9.91 -23.87 4.86
CA TYR A 138 10.25 -25.21 5.34
C TYR A 138 9.73 -25.41 6.77
N ILE A 139 9.19 -26.59 7.04
CA ILE A 139 8.86 -27.05 8.40
C ILE A 139 9.70 -28.31 8.69
N ASN A 140 10.49 -28.26 9.75
CA ASN A 140 11.42 -29.33 10.13
C ASN A 140 12.30 -29.81 8.95
N GLY A 141 12.84 -28.85 8.17
CA GLY A 141 13.68 -29.09 7.00
C GLY A 141 12.95 -29.55 5.73
N LYS A 142 11.63 -29.79 5.78
CA LYS A 142 10.83 -30.17 4.61
C LYS A 142 10.21 -28.95 3.97
N GLU A 143 10.39 -28.78 2.65
CA GLU A 143 9.71 -27.74 1.87
C GLU A 143 8.19 -27.97 1.89
N VAL A 144 7.42 -26.94 2.24
CA VAL A 144 5.97 -26.99 2.38
C VAL A 144 5.23 -26.02 1.47
N ALA A 145 5.88 -24.91 1.09
CA ALA A 145 5.32 -23.91 0.17
C ALA A 145 6.40 -23.05 -0.47
N SER A 146 6.05 -22.39 -1.55
CA SER A 146 6.83 -21.30 -2.16
C SER A 146 5.93 -20.16 -2.60
N HIS A 147 6.48 -18.94 -2.61
CA HIS A 147 5.80 -17.73 -3.03
C HIS A 147 6.71 -16.86 -3.88
N VAL A 148 6.14 -16.15 -4.87
CA VAL A 148 6.83 -15.19 -5.73
C VAL A 148 6.06 -13.89 -5.74
N GLY A 149 6.75 -12.78 -5.49
CA GLY A 149 6.18 -11.43 -5.39
C GLY A 149 6.45 -10.82 -4.02
N GLY A 150 6.81 -9.54 -3.98
CA GLY A 150 7.30 -8.89 -2.75
C GLY A 150 6.25 -8.12 -1.96
N TYR A 151 4.98 -8.00 -2.45
CA TYR A 151 4.05 -7.00 -1.94
C TYR A 151 2.70 -7.54 -1.48
N LEU A 152 2.38 -8.78 -1.80
CA LEU A 152 1.10 -9.39 -1.49
C LEU A 152 1.21 -10.46 -0.40
N PRO A 153 0.18 -10.63 0.44
CA PRO A 153 0.18 -11.66 1.46
C PRO A 153 -0.03 -13.05 0.86
N PHE A 154 0.44 -14.04 1.59
CA PHE A 154 0.14 -15.44 1.34
C PHE A 154 0.03 -16.22 2.65
N GLU A 155 -0.59 -17.40 2.57
CA GLU A 155 -0.79 -18.28 3.71
C GLU A 155 -0.39 -19.72 3.39
N VAL A 156 -0.03 -20.47 4.41
CA VAL A 156 0.37 -21.88 4.32
C VAL A 156 -0.33 -22.67 5.42
N ASP A 157 -1.09 -23.69 5.04
CA ASP A 157 -1.62 -24.65 6.01
C ASP A 157 -0.49 -25.57 6.52
N ILE A 158 -0.07 -25.33 7.77
CA ILE A 158 1.00 -26.10 8.41
C ILE A 158 0.47 -27.28 9.23
N THR A 159 -0.84 -27.47 9.31
CA THR A 159 -1.48 -28.57 10.09
C THR A 159 -0.88 -29.94 9.82
N PRO A 160 -0.61 -30.36 8.56
CA PRO A 160 -0.05 -31.70 8.30
C PRO A 160 1.36 -31.92 8.84
N TYR A 161 2.03 -30.85 9.25
CA TYR A 161 3.42 -30.87 9.70
C TYR A 161 3.57 -30.71 11.21
N LEU A 162 2.45 -30.52 11.94
CA LEU A 162 2.42 -30.37 13.41
C LEU A 162 2.37 -31.75 14.08
N THR A 163 3.50 -32.48 14.05
CA THR A 163 3.62 -33.82 14.65
C THR A 163 3.99 -33.81 16.12
N ASP A 164 4.57 -32.71 16.60
CA ASP A 164 5.08 -32.51 17.95
C ASP A 164 4.59 -31.18 18.54
N SER A 165 4.83 -30.96 19.81
CA SER A 165 4.53 -29.70 20.49
C SER A 165 5.40 -28.53 20.05
N SER A 166 6.38 -28.77 19.21
CA SER A 166 7.18 -27.72 18.60
C SER A 166 7.71 -28.14 17.23
N VAL A 167 7.79 -27.17 16.32
CA VAL A 167 8.36 -27.34 14.98
C VAL A 167 9.38 -26.24 14.69
N THR A 168 10.35 -26.53 13.83
CA THR A 168 11.28 -25.52 13.31
C THR A 168 10.76 -24.98 11.99
N LEU A 169 10.43 -23.70 11.96
CA LEU A 169 10.11 -22.94 10.76
C LEU A 169 11.40 -22.34 10.20
N GLN A 170 11.71 -22.64 8.94
CA GLN A 170 12.78 -21.98 8.19
C GLN A 170 12.20 -21.34 6.93
N ILE A 171 12.72 -20.17 6.56
CA ILE A 171 12.31 -19.45 5.36
C ILE A 171 13.57 -19.06 4.60
N ARG A 172 13.64 -19.47 3.33
CA ARG A 172 14.68 -19.02 2.41
C ARG A 172 14.11 -17.97 1.50
N VAL A 173 14.79 -16.83 1.41
CA VAL A 173 14.42 -15.73 0.53
C VAL A 173 15.55 -15.45 -0.45
N GLN A 174 15.19 -15.18 -1.69
CA GLN A 174 16.07 -14.65 -2.73
C GLN A 174 15.42 -13.41 -3.33
N ASP A 175 16.19 -12.34 -3.49
CA ASP A 175 15.74 -11.09 -4.07
C ASP A 175 16.66 -10.65 -5.20
N TYR A 176 16.09 -10.39 -6.37
CA TYR A 176 16.78 -9.87 -7.55
C TYR A 176 16.74 -8.35 -7.64
N SER A 177 15.97 -7.68 -6.78
CA SER A 177 15.81 -6.23 -6.73
C SER A 177 15.59 -5.62 -8.13
N ASP A 178 16.38 -4.62 -8.52
CA ASP A 178 16.28 -3.93 -9.82
C ASP A 178 17.03 -4.63 -10.97
N THR A 179 17.55 -5.86 -10.75
CA THR A 179 18.24 -6.65 -11.78
C THR A 179 17.33 -7.61 -12.56
N SER A 180 16.05 -7.66 -12.23
CA SER A 180 15.06 -8.58 -12.82
C SER A 180 13.82 -7.83 -13.35
N TYR A 181 12.79 -8.59 -13.75
CA TYR A 181 11.50 -8.06 -14.24
C TYR A 181 10.40 -8.03 -13.16
N TYR A 182 10.68 -8.45 -11.95
CA TYR A 182 9.71 -8.46 -10.85
C TYR A 182 9.27 -7.05 -10.44
N SER A 183 8.13 -6.96 -9.77
CA SER A 183 7.66 -5.73 -9.14
C SER A 183 8.58 -5.34 -7.98
N ARG A 184 9.04 -4.09 -7.97
CA ARG A 184 10.01 -3.61 -6.96
C ARG A 184 9.75 -2.18 -6.48
N GLY A 185 8.80 -1.46 -7.10
CA GLY A 185 8.57 -0.06 -6.79
C GLY A 185 9.76 0.84 -7.14
N LYS A 186 10.12 1.72 -6.21
CA LYS A 186 11.28 2.63 -6.35
C LYS A 186 12.59 2.06 -5.79
N GLN A 187 12.61 0.79 -5.44
CA GLN A 187 13.78 0.14 -4.88
C GLN A 187 14.89 -0.06 -5.93
N THR A 188 16.15 0.18 -5.53
CA THR A 188 17.33 -0.08 -6.35
C THR A 188 18.55 -0.37 -5.48
N LEU A 189 19.43 -1.27 -5.96
CA LEU A 189 20.70 -1.58 -5.31
C LEU A 189 21.68 -0.38 -5.34
N LYS A 190 21.53 0.50 -6.34
CA LYS A 190 22.30 1.74 -6.45
C LYS A 190 21.36 2.93 -6.29
N ARG A 191 20.98 3.19 -5.02
CA ARG A 191 20.06 4.27 -4.68
C ARG A 191 20.54 5.65 -5.14
N GLY A 192 19.63 6.60 -5.20
CA GLY A 192 19.91 8.00 -5.46
C GLY A 192 18.80 8.73 -6.22
N GLY A 193 18.67 10.01 -5.97
CA GLY A 193 17.60 10.83 -6.53
C GLY A 193 16.23 10.38 -6.06
N MET A 194 15.41 9.87 -7.00
CA MET A 194 14.05 9.39 -6.73
C MET A 194 13.95 7.87 -6.54
N PHE A 195 15.09 7.18 -6.46
CA PHE A 195 15.18 5.75 -6.20
C PHE A 195 15.84 5.48 -4.85
N TYR A 196 15.28 4.58 -4.06
CA TYR A 196 15.62 4.39 -2.66
C TYR A 196 16.30 3.05 -2.41
N THR A 197 16.85 2.89 -1.21
CA THR A 197 17.50 1.66 -0.76
C THR A 197 16.60 0.46 -1.00
N ALA A 198 17.11 -0.53 -1.74
CA ALA A 198 16.44 -1.81 -1.90
C ALA A 198 16.42 -2.56 -0.57
N GLN A 199 15.32 -3.22 -0.28
CA GLN A 199 15.16 -4.09 0.87
C GLN A 199 14.74 -5.49 0.43
N SER A 200 14.95 -6.49 1.29
CA SER A 200 14.68 -7.90 0.99
C SER A 200 14.05 -8.60 2.20
N GLY A 201 13.41 -9.74 1.96
CA GLY A 201 12.91 -10.59 3.01
C GLY A 201 11.59 -10.17 3.62
N ILE A 202 11.36 -10.56 4.85
CA ILE A 202 10.12 -10.29 5.57
C ILE A 202 10.05 -8.81 5.92
N TRP A 203 9.01 -8.09 5.44
CA TRP A 203 8.82 -6.69 5.75
C TRP A 203 7.40 -6.33 6.23
N GLN A 204 6.48 -7.32 6.29
CA GLN A 204 5.20 -7.20 6.96
C GLN A 204 5.02 -8.33 7.96
N SER A 205 4.06 -8.19 8.88
CA SER A 205 3.83 -9.11 9.99
C SER A 205 3.69 -10.56 9.57
N VAL A 206 4.17 -11.44 10.45
CA VAL A 206 4.01 -12.90 10.38
C VAL A 206 3.20 -13.35 11.57
N TRP A 207 2.19 -14.21 11.35
CA TRP A 207 1.36 -14.78 12.41
C TRP A 207 0.80 -16.13 12.00
N TYR A 208 0.29 -16.90 12.95
CA TYR A 208 -0.57 -18.03 12.63
C TYR A 208 -1.93 -17.89 13.32
N GLU A 209 -2.92 -18.56 12.79
CA GLU A 209 -4.25 -18.66 13.39
C GLU A 209 -4.83 -20.06 13.24
N TRP A 210 -5.72 -20.41 14.17
CA TRP A 210 -6.46 -21.66 14.14
C TRP A 210 -7.86 -21.44 13.61
N VAL A 211 -8.21 -22.17 12.55
CA VAL A 211 -9.52 -22.09 11.89
C VAL A 211 -10.20 -23.47 11.86
N PRO A 212 -11.53 -23.57 11.83
CA PRO A 212 -12.22 -24.84 11.58
C PRO A 212 -11.92 -25.36 10.17
N ALA A 213 -12.24 -26.63 9.90
CA ALA A 213 -12.00 -27.23 8.57
C ALA A 213 -12.73 -26.51 7.43
N ASN A 214 -13.91 -25.96 7.71
CA ASN A 214 -14.60 -25.04 6.80
C ASN A 214 -14.61 -23.64 7.43
N TYR A 215 -13.92 -22.70 6.81
CA TYR A 215 -13.71 -21.35 7.33
C TYR A 215 -13.88 -20.29 6.24
N ILE A 216 -14.12 -19.06 6.63
CA ILE A 216 -14.17 -17.91 5.72
C ILE A 216 -12.74 -17.52 5.37
N SER A 217 -12.27 -17.90 4.19
CA SER A 217 -10.91 -17.57 3.73
C SER A 217 -10.80 -16.12 3.26
N HIS A 218 -11.87 -15.57 2.70
CA HIS A 218 -11.94 -14.21 2.19
C HIS A 218 -13.39 -13.71 2.17
N LEU A 219 -13.56 -12.40 2.21
CA LEU A 219 -14.84 -11.71 2.04
C LEU A 219 -14.77 -10.79 0.82
N THR A 220 -15.85 -10.73 0.04
CA THR A 220 -16.08 -9.65 -0.94
C THR A 220 -17.28 -8.85 -0.48
N ILE A 221 -17.09 -7.55 -0.19
CA ILE A 221 -18.13 -6.66 0.34
C ILE A 221 -18.34 -5.51 -0.64
N THR A 222 -19.51 -5.44 -1.26
CA THR A 222 -19.86 -4.45 -2.28
C THR A 222 -21.06 -3.63 -1.81
N PRO A 223 -20.86 -2.39 -1.33
CA PRO A 223 -21.95 -1.50 -0.95
C PRO A 223 -22.59 -0.85 -2.19
N ASP A 224 -23.90 -0.67 -2.12
CA ASP A 224 -24.71 0.12 -3.04
C ASP A 224 -25.53 1.13 -2.22
N ILE A 225 -25.20 2.42 -2.37
CA ILE A 225 -25.84 3.48 -1.59
C ILE A 225 -27.23 3.83 -2.11
N ASP A 226 -27.51 3.60 -3.40
CA ASP A 226 -28.79 3.93 -4.03
C ASP A 226 -29.89 2.99 -3.57
N THR A 227 -29.58 1.71 -3.48
CA THR A 227 -30.49 0.68 -2.95
C THR A 227 -30.35 0.48 -1.45
N ARG A 228 -29.33 1.05 -0.80
CA ARG A 228 -28.98 0.87 0.62
C ARG A 228 -28.68 -0.59 0.94
N GLN A 229 -28.11 -1.26 -0.01
CA GLN A 229 -27.75 -2.67 0.08
C GLN A 229 -26.25 -2.86 0.18
N VAL A 230 -25.88 -3.98 0.77
CA VAL A 230 -24.48 -4.44 0.82
C VAL A 230 -24.48 -5.91 0.39
N GLN A 231 -23.91 -6.18 -0.76
CA GLN A 231 -23.69 -7.56 -1.19
C GLN A 231 -22.43 -8.10 -0.53
N ILE A 232 -22.55 -9.29 0.08
CA ILE A 232 -21.43 -9.97 0.74
C ILE A 232 -21.31 -11.38 0.18
N THR A 233 -20.12 -11.69 -0.34
CA THR A 233 -19.77 -13.05 -0.75
C THR A 233 -18.78 -13.63 0.24
N LEU A 234 -19.11 -14.80 0.80
CA LEU A 234 -18.25 -15.58 1.68
C LEU A 234 -17.46 -16.59 0.85
N HIS A 235 -16.15 -16.45 0.84
CA HIS A 235 -15.27 -17.42 0.20
C HIS A 235 -14.82 -18.45 1.24
N SER A 236 -15.01 -19.74 0.93
CA SER A 236 -14.72 -20.84 1.86
C SER A 236 -14.46 -22.14 1.08
N PRO A 237 -13.79 -23.15 1.70
CA PRO A 237 -13.57 -24.46 1.08
C PRO A 237 -14.88 -25.17 0.67
N ALA A 238 -15.96 -25.01 1.44
CA ALA A 238 -17.28 -25.57 1.18
C ALA A 238 -18.38 -24.58 1.60
N PRO A 239 -19.62 -24.70 1.05
CA PRO A 239 -20.75 -23.90 1.52
C PRO A 239 -21.05 -24.14 3.00
N PHE A 240 -21.42 -23.09 3.73
CA PHE A 240 -21.82 -23.15 5.13
C PHE A 240 -23.27 -23.63 5.29
N SER A 241 -23.51 -24.40 6.34
CA SER A 241 -24.83 -24.92 6.70
C SER A 241 -25.68 -23.88 7.41
N GLN A 242 -25.06 -23.11 8.31
CA GLN A 242 -25.72 -22.07 9.09
C GLN A 242 -24.87 -20.80 9.08
N ILE A 243 -25.53 -19.66 8.93
CA ILE A 243 -24.86 -18.35 8.97
C ILE A 243 -25.72 -17.43 9.82
N SER A 244 -25.09 -16.75 10.76
CA SER A 244 -25.70 -15.68 11.54
C SER A 244 -24.90 -14.38 11.40
N TRP A 245 -25.59 -13.27 11.50
CA TRP A 245 -25.08 -11.94 11.26
C TRP A 245 -25.42 -11.03 12.44
N GLN A 246 -24.47 -10.24 12.87
CA GLN A 246 -24.69 -9.15 13.82
C GLN A 246 -24.10 -7.86 13.25
N LEU A 247 -24.95 -6.86 13.08
CA LEU A 247 -24.54 -5.54 12.58
C LEU A 247 -24.62 -4.52 13.71
N LEU A 248 -23.53 -3.81 13.95
CA LEU A 248 -23.43 -2.81 14.99
C LEU A 248 -23.15 -1.43 14.40
N GLU A 249 -23.66 -0.38 15.05
CA GLU A 249 -23.22 0.97 14.78
C GLU A 249 -21.77 1.14 15.22
N ALA A 250 -20.97 1.77 14.36
CA ALA A 250 -19.64 2.21 14.73
C ALA A 250 -19.52 3.73 14.54
N THR A 251 -19.08 4.44 15.56
CA THR A 251 -18.75 5.85 15.46
C THR A 251 -17.31 6.03 15.02
N CYS A 252 -16.96 7.18 14.45
CA CYS A 252 -15.59 7.49 14.03
C CYS A 252 -14.54 7.45 15.17
N SER A 253 -14.96 7.46 16.41
CA SER A 253 -14.09 7.29 17.58
C SER A 253 -13.97 5.83 18.04
N TYR A 254 -14.67 4.90 17.39
CA TYR A 254 -14.68 3.50 17.80
C TYR A 254 -13.37 2.81 17.43
N ASN A 255 -12.76 2.19 18.43
CA ASN A 255 -11.67 1.26 18.22
C ASN A 255 -12.24 -0.15 18.20
N ILE A 256 -12.33 -0.77 17.03
CA ILE A 256 -12.78 -2.16 16.81
C ILE A 256 -12.09 -3.13 17.79
N GLU A 257 -10.89 -2.79 18.24
CA GLU A 257 -10.07 -3.61 19.12
C GLU A 257 -10.44 -3.49 20.61
N GLN A 258 -11.15 -2.42 21.02
CA GLN A 258 -11.44 -2.15 22.44
C GLN A 258 -12.81 -2.69 22.94
N GLY A 259 -13.62 -3.31 22.06
CA GLY A 259 -14.83 -4.01 22.46
C GLY A 259 -15.89 -3.16 23.16
N THR A 260 -15.98 -1.85 22.89
CA THR A 260 -17.02 -0.98 23.46
C THR A 260 -18.39 -1.41 22.91
N ALA A 261 -19.39 -1.52 23.77
CA ALA A 261 -20.75 -1.89 23.37
C ALA A 261 -21.32 -0.81 22.44
N CYS A 262 -21.57 -1.19 21.18
CA CYS A 262 -22.23 -0.35 20.19
C CYS A 262 -23.71 -0.78 20.05
N PRO A 263 -24.62 0.16 19.73
CA PRO A 263 -25.98 -0.19 19.40
C PRO A 263 -26.05 -1.17 18.22
N GLU A 264 -26.95 -2.15 18.34
CA GLU A 264 -27.21 -3.09 17.25
C GLU A 264 -28.18 -2.48 16.25
N ILE A 265 -27.88 -2.64 14.96
CA ILE A 265 -28.73 -2.23 13.84
C ILE A 265 -29.58 -3.44 13.42
N SER A 266 -30.90 -3.29 13.48
CA SER A 266 -31.81 -4.25 12.85
C SER A 266 -31.75 -4.09 11.34
N PHE A 267 -31.53 -5.17 10.61
CA PHE A 267 -31.46 -5.18 9.14
C PHE A 267 -32.18 -6.42 8.60
N THR A 268 -32.43 -6.43 7.29
CA THR A 268 -32.90 -7.62 6.59
C THR A 268 -31.83 -8.14 5.67
N TYR A 269 -31.83 -9.43 5.41
CA TYR A 269 -30.92 -10.02 4.42
C TYR A 269 -31.64 -11.05 3.55
N GLU A 270 -31.15 -11.20 2.33
CA GLU A 270 -31.58 -12.18 1.35
C GLU A 270 -30.38 -13.03 0.93
N LYS A 271 -30.59 -14.34 0.87
CA LYS A 271 -29.61 -15.27 0.32
C LYS A 271 -29.79 -15.35 -1.20
N ILE A 272 -28.80 -14.89 -1.96
CA ILE A 272 -28.82 -14.87 -3.44
C ILE A 272 -28.41 -16.24 -3.99
N ASP A 273 -27.33 -16.82 -3.43
CA ASP A 273 -26.85 -18.16 -3.78
C ASP A 273 -26.19 -18.84 -2.58
N ALA A 274 -25.40 -19.90 -2.80
CA ALA A 274 -24.78 -20.67 -1.72
C ALA A 274 -23.82 -19.86 -0.84
N THR A 275 -23.21 -18.81 -1.41
CA THR A 275 -22.12 -18.04 -0.79
C THR A 275 -22.39 -16.53 -0.73
N THR A 276 -23.37 -16.04 -1.49
CA THR A 276 -23.65 -14.61 -1.67
C THR A 276 -24.96 -14.20 -0.98
N PHE A 277 -24.88 -13.09 -0.26
CA PHE A 277 -25.97 -12.52 0.54
C PHE A 277 -26.08 -11.03 0.28
N THR A 278 -27.28 -10.49 0.31
CA THR A 278 -27.54 -9.05 0.24
C THR A 278 -28.16 -8.59 1.55
N LEU A 279 -27.49 -7.70 2.26
CA LEU A 279 -27.99 -7.04 3.46
C LEU A 279 -28.64 -5.71 3.06
N THR A 280 -29.84 -5.41 3.60
CA THR A 280 -30.52 -4.14 3.38
C THR A 280 -30.53 -3.33 4.68
N ILE A 281 -29.90 -2.15 4.65
CA ILE A 281 -29.78 -1.23 5.79
C ILE A 281 -31.05 -0.37 5.87
N PRO A 282 -31.74 -0.29 7.03
CA PRO A 282 -32.90 0.58 7.21
C PRO A 282 -32.55 2.04 6.97
N GLN A 283 -33.47 2.81 6.40
CA GLN A 283 -33.28 4.20 6.02
C GLN A 283 -32.77 5.08 7.17
N GLU A 284 -33.28 4.86 8.39
CA GLU A 284 -32.89 5.59 9.60
C GLU A 284 -31.46 5.30 10.06
N SER A 285 -30.93 4.15 9.69
CA SER A 285 -29.57 3.70 10.04
C SER A 285 -28.54 3.97 8.94
N VAL A 286 -28.95 4.54 7.79
CA VAL A 286 -28.02 4.86 6.72
C VAL A 286 -27.13 6.03 7.13
N ARG A 287 -25.82 5.80 7.10
CA ARG A 287 -24.75 6.79 7.31
C ARG A 287 -23.70 6.61 6.22
N LEU A 288 -23.55 7.61 5.36
CA LEU A 288 -22.55 7.57 4.31
C LEU A 288 -21.18 7.91 4.85
N TRP A 289 -20.18 7.20 4.37
CA TRP A 289 -18.77 7.50 4.66
C TRP A 289 -18.32 8.70 3.85
N THR A 290 -17.69 9.66 4.53
CA THR A 290 -16.96 10.77 3.92
C THR A 290 -15.69 11.04 4.74
N PRO A 291 -14.68 11.77 4.22
CA PRO A 291 -13.54 12.21 5.01
C PRO A 291 -13.92 12.98 6.28
N GLU A 292 -15.00 13.75 6.24
CA GLU A 292 -15.50 14.56 7.36
C GLU A 292 -16.25 13.70 8.39
N THR A 293 -16.93 12.65 7.93
CA THR A 293 -17.71 11.72 8.76
C THR A 293 -17.41 10.27 8.37
N PRO A 294 -16.24 9.71 8.77
CA PRO A 294 -15.79 8.39 8.34
C PRO A 294 -16.52 7.27 9.10
N TYR A 295 -17.79 7.09 8.80
CA TYR A 295 -18.64 6.11 9.47
C TYR A 295 -18.39 4.69 8.95
N LEU A 296 -18.09 3.77 9.87
CA LEU A 296 -17.88 2.35 9.59
C LEU A 296 -18.96 1.51 10.29
N TYR A 297 -19.58 0.61 9.57
CA TYR A 297 -20.47 -0.40 10.13
C TYR A 297 -19.64 -1.61 10.55
N GLN A 298 -19.84 -2.10 11.76
CA GLN A 298 -19.23 -3.33 12.22
C GLN A 298 -20.11 -4.52 11.95
N LEU A 299 -19.55 -5.56 11.40
CA LEU A 299 -20.25 -6.79 11.07
C LEU A 299 -19.53 -7.99 11.68
N THR A 300 -20.24 -8.76 12.48
CA THR A 300 -19.81 -10.09 12.92
C THR A 300 -20.56 -11.13 12.11
N ILE A 301 -19.81 -12.07 11.54
CA ILE A 301 -20.34 -13.19 10.76
C ILE A 301 -19.94 -14.46 11.48
N THR A 302 -20.93 -15.26 11.90
CA THR A 302 -20.68 -16.61 12.40
C THR A 302 -21.24 -17.60 11.39
N ALA A 303 -20.35 -18.37 10.77
CA ALA A 303 -20.64 -19.34 9.73
C ALA A 303 -20.20 -20.73 10.21
N ASP A 304 -21.17 -21.58 10.56
CA ASP A 304 -20.98 -22.84 11.30
C ASP A 304 -20.11 -22.59 12.57
N GLU A 305 -18.87 -23.08 12.61
CA GLU A 305 -17.94 -22.91 13.74
C GLU A 305 -17.01 -21.71 13.60
N ASP A 306 -16.97 -21.05 12.44
CA ASP A 306 -16.08 -19.91 12.19
C ASP A 306 -16.77 -18.58 12.52
N THR A 307 -16.10 -17.75 13.29
CA THR A 307 -16.57 -16.39 13.60
C THR A 307 -15.53 -15.39 13.18
N VAL A 308 -15.93 -14.48 12.30
CA VAL A 308 -15.10 -13.37 11.84
C VAL A 308 -15.73 -12.03 12.15
N HIS A 309 -14.88 -11.07 12.53
CA HIS A 309 -15.27 -9.68 12.69
C HIS A 309 -14.72 -8.87 11.51
N THR A 310 -15.60 -8.10 10.90
CA THR A 310 -15.27 -7.24 9.76
C THR A 310 -15.96 -5.88 9.90
N TYR A 311 -15.68 -4.98 8.97
CA TYR A 311 -16.37 -3.70 8.85
C TYR A 311 -16.53 -3.32 7.38
N PHE A 312 -17.48 -2.44 7.11
CA PHE A 312 -17.67 -1.83 5.80
C PHE A 312 -18.19 -0.39 5.92
N ALA A 313 -18.27 0.31 4.82
CA ALA A 313 -18.91 1.62 4.75
C ALA A 313 -19.85 1.70 3.55
N LEU A 314 -20.91 2.50 3.70
CA LEU A 314 -21.76 2.90 2.58
C LEU A 314 -21.13 4.13 1.89
N ARG A 315 -20.64 3.94 0.68
CA ARG A 315 -20.02 5.00 -0.13
C ARG A 315 -20.07 4.65 -1.61
N SER A 316 -20.00 5.67 -2.47
CA SER A 316 -19.78 5.50 -3.92
C SER A 316 -18.71 6.46 -4.43
N TYR A 317 -17.98 6.02 -5.46
CA TYR A 317 -16.96 6.80 -6.16
C TYR A 317 -17.25 6.75 -7.66
N THR A 318 -17.54 7.89 -8.25
CA THR A 318 -17.97 7.98 -9.65
C THR A 318 -17.32 9.17 -10.37
N ILE A 319 -17.40 9.16 -11.69
CA ILE A 319 -17.15 10.34 -12.51
C ILE A 319 -18.49 10.77 -13.10
N GLU A 320 -18.95 11.95 -12.70
CA GLU A 320 -20.24 12.50 -13.11
C GLU A 320 -20.09 13.93 -13.61
N PRO A 321 -20.94 14.41 -14.54
CA PRO A 321 -20.92 15.79 -14.96
C PRO A 321 -21.49 16.70 -13.86
N ASP A 322 -20.85 17.85 -13.62
CA ASP A 322 -21.40 18.90 -12.79
C ASP A 322 -22.53 19.69 -13.53
N GLU A 323 -23.08 20.70 -12.89
CA GLU A 323 -24.11 21.57 -13.48
C GLU A 323 -23.69 22.26 -14.81
N ASN A 324 -22.39 22.40 -15.04
CA ASN A 324 -21.79 22.95 -16.24
C ASN A 324 -21.39 21.88 -17.27
N GLN A 325 -21.79 20.63 -17.07
CA GLN A 325 -21.44 19.48 -17.89
C GLN A 325 -19.92 19.16 -17.89
N ILE A 326 -19.22 19.55 -16.83
CA ILE A 326 -17.81 19.26 -16.65
C ILE A 326 -17.67 17.95 -15.85
N PRO A 327 -16.96 16.93 -16.36
CA PRO A 327 -16.73 15.69 -15.61
C PRO A 327 -15.98 15.96 -14.30
N ARG A 328 -16.53 15.48 -13.19
CA ARG A 328 -15.98 15.60 -11.84
C ARG A 328 -15.82 14.24 -11.18
N PHE A 329 -14.82 14.12 -10.34
CA PHE A 329 -14.84 13.06 -9.34
C PHE A 329 -15.94 13.36 -8.33
N CYS A 330 -16.79 12.36 -8.06
CA CYS A 330 -17.88 12.44 -7.11
C CYS A 330 -17.72 11.41 -5.99
N LEU A 331 -17.95 11.85 -4.77
CA LEU A 331 -18.14 11.02 -3.59
C LEU A 331 -19.62 11.04 -3.23
N ASN A 332 -20.24 9.85 -3.19
CA ASN A 332 -21.67 9.73 -2.91
C ASN A 332 -22.54 10.63 -3.82
N HIS A 333 -22.25 10.64 -5.13
CA HIS A 333 -22.89 11.44 -6.17
C HIS A 333 -22.75 12.97 -6.01
N GLN A 334 -21.87 13.42 -5.12
CA GLN A 334 -21.58 14.85 -4.96
C GLN A 334 -20.17 15.16 -5.47
N PRO A 335 -19.99 16.20 -6.29
CA PRO A 335 -18.67 16.64 -6.71
C PRO A 335 -17.75 16.86 -5.51
N TYR A 336 -16.62 16.18 -5.47
CA TYR A 336 -15.67 16.25 -4.38
C TYR A 336 -14.27 16.55 -4.92
N PHE A 337 -13.64 17.63 -4.45
CA PHE A 337 -12.28 17.97 -4.86
C PHE A 337 -11.26 17.13 -4.08
N LEU A 338 -10.50 16.31 -4.78
CA LEU A 338 -9.44 15.49 -4.19
C LEU A 338 -8.20 16.34 -3.89
N ASN A 339 -8.06 16.82 -2.66
CA ASN A 339 -6.85 17.51 -2.21
C ASN A 339 -5.85 16.48 -1.70
N GLY A 340 -4.98 16.00 -2.59
CA GLY A 340 -4.11 14.87 -2.36
C GLY A 340 -2.67 15.21 -2.01
N LEU A 341 -2.03 14.27 -1.34
CA LEU A 341 -0.62 14.28 -0.97
C LEU A 341 0.02 12.95 -1.37
N LEU A 342 1.19 12.99 -2.02
CA LEU A 342 1.92 11.78 -2.41
C LEU A 342 2.55 11.14 -1.17
N ASP A 343 2.34 9.85 -0.99
CA ASP A 343 2.88 9.09 0.14
C ASP A 343 3.67 7.88 -0.37
N GLN A 344 4.99 7.94 -0.19
CA GLN A 344 5.92 6.87 -0.57
C GLN A 344 5.87 5.69 0.41
N GLY A 345 5.46 5.92 1.67
CA GLY A 345 5.41 4.90 2.70
C GLY A 345 6.77 4.39 3.17
N TYR A 346 7.81 5.24 3.18
CA TYR A 346 9.15 4.89 3.65
C TYR A 346 9.48 5.56 5.00
N TRP A 347 10.27 4.85 5.81
CA TRP A 347 10.69 5.22 7.16
C TRP A 347 12.20 5.21 7.26
N SER A 348 12.78 6.18 7.96
CA SER A 348 14.24 6.33 8.05
C SER A 348 14.92 5.15 8.77
N ASP A 349 14.19 4.46 9.62
CA ASP A 349 14.66 3.37 10.47
C ASP A 349 14.09 1.99 10.10
N GLY A 350 12.94 1.97 9.44
CA GLY A 350 12.26 0.73 9.04
C GLY A 350 12.14 0.50 7.52
N LEU A 351 12.62 1.41 6.68
CA LEU A 351 12.44 1.41 5.22
C LEU A 351 10.95 1.31 4.84
N MET A 352 10.49 0.21 4.24
CA MET A 352 9.08 0.04 3.90
C MET A 352 8.21 -0.36 5.11
N THR A 353 8.80 -0.72 6.24
CA THR A 353 8.08 -1.13 7.45
C THR A 353 7.98 0.04 8.43
N ALA A 354 6.76 0.46 8.74
CA ALA A 354 6.56 1.45 9.81
C ALA A 354 7.02 0.90 11.16
N PRO A 355 7.67 1.71 12.02
CA PRO A 355 8.18 1.23 13.30
C PRO A 355 7.06 0.86 14.29
N ALA A 356 5.88 1.48 14.17
CA ALA A 356 4.73 1.24 15.03
C ALA A 356 3.42 1.59 14.31
N ASP A 357 2.30 1.12 14.82
CA ASP A 357 0.96 1.44 14.32
C ASP A 357 0.66 2.94 14.48
N GLU A 358 1.12 3.55 15.58
CA GLU A 358 1.01 4.99 15.84
C GLU A 358 1.77 5.84 14.81
N ALA A 359 2.82 5.32 14.22
CA ALA A 359 3.54 6.01 13.15
C ALA A 359 2.68 6.14 11.89
N LEU A 360 1.93 5.09 11.53
CA LEU A 360 0.95 5.14 10.44
C LEU A 360 -0.15 6.17 10.71
N ILE A 361 -0.68 6.18 11.95
CA ILE A 361 -1.70 7.14 12.40
C ILE A 361 -1.16 8.58 12.34
N PHE A 362 0.10 8.78 12.71
CA PHE A 362 0.75 10.10 12.67
C PHE A 362 0.75 10.70 11.26
N ASP A 363 1.22 9.95 10.26
CA ASP A 363 1.32 10.43 8.87
C ASP A 363 -0.07 10.79 8.31
N ILE A 364 -1.09 9.94 8.52
CA ILE A 364 -2.47 10.19 8.11
C ILE A 364 -3.04 11.44 8.82
N THR A 365 -2.84 11.53 10.14
CA THR A 365 -3.34 12.66 10.95
C THR A 365 -2.64 13.96 10.57
N LEU A 366 -1.34 13.93 10.30
CA LEU A 366 -0.58 15.09 9.83
C LEU A 366 -1.13 15.59 8.50
N ALA A 367 -1.33 14.70 7.52
CA ALA A 367 -1.91 15.06 6.23
C ALA A 367 -3.28 15.74 6.40
N ARG A 368 -4.16 15.15 7.22
CA ARG A 368 -5.47 15.76 7.53
C ARG A 368 -5.37 17.14 8.20
N LYS A 369 -4.51 17.29 9.18
CA LYS A 369 -4.27 18.59 9.86
C LYS A 369 -3.76 19.67 8.90
N LYS A 370 -3.07 19.25 7.82
CA LYS A 370 -2.63 20.16 6.74
C LYS A 370 -3.69 20.39 5.66
N GLY A 371 -4.91 19.89 5.83
CA GLY A 371 -6.04 20.08 4.92
C GLY A 371 -6.07 19.15 3.73
N PHE A 372 -5.25 18.12 3.70
CA PHE A 372 -5.34 17.08 2.66
C PHE A 372 -6.44 16.07 3.02
N THR A 373 -7.18 15.67 1.99
CA THR A 373 -8.29 14.71 2.09
C THR A 373 -8.00 13.39 1.42
N MET A 374 -6.88 13.30 0.70
CA MET A 374 -6.45 12.10 -0.01
C MET A 374 -4.95 11.85 0.16
N LEU A 375 -4.56 10.59 0.31
CA LEU A 375 -3.19 10.11 0.14
C LEU A 375 -3.12 9.27 -1.13
N ARG A 376 -2.19 9.61 -2.04
CA ARG A 376 -1.81 8.72 -3.12
C ARG A 376 -0.69 7.82 -2.64
N LYS A 377 -1.04 6.55 -2.36
CA LYS A 377 -0.06 5.53 -1.99
C LYS A 377 0.74 5.16 -3.23
N HIS A 378 1.98 5.61 -3.24
CA HIS A 378 2.81 5.62 -4.43
C HIS A 378 3.61 4.34 -4.59
N ILE A 379 3.20 3.52 -5.55
CA ILE A 379 3.94 2.35 -6.04
C ILE A 379 4.29 1.34 -4.90
N LYS A 380 3.42 1.26 -3.88
CA LYS A 380 3.57 0.39 -2.71
C LYS A 380 2.21 -0.11 -2.24
N ILE A 381 2.15 -1.35 -1.76
CA ILE A 381 0.98 -1.90 -1.05
C ILE A 381 1.34 -1.92 0.44
N GLU A 382 0.58 -1.18 1.24
CA GLU A 382 0.78 -1.11 2.69
C GLU A 382 0.17 -2.32 3.41
N PRO A 383 0.56 -2.58 4.67
CA PRO A 383 -0.21 -3.45 5.53
C PRO A 383 -1.67 -2.99 5.64
N LEU A 384 -2.63 -3.93 5.73
CA LEU A 384 -4.07 -3.61 5.82
C LEU A 384 -4.40 -2.67 6.99
N ARG A 385 -3.56 -2.60 8.02
CA ARG A 385 -3.68 -1.66 9.13
C ARG A 385 -3.60 -0.20 8.68
N TRP A 386 -2.74 0.13 7.72
CA TRP A 386 -2.68 1.48 7.17
C TRP A 386 -4.00 1.89 6.50
N TYR A 387 -4.59 0.99 5.69
CA TYR A 387 -5.89 1.24 5.06
C TYR A 387 -7.00 1.35 6.10
N TYR A 388 -7.00 0.50 7.14
CA TYR A 388 -7.93 0.61 8.25
C TYR A 388 -7.85 1.98 8.93
N HIS A 389 -6.64 2.51 9.11
CA HIS A 389 -6.50 3.85 9.66
C HIS A 389 -6.98 4.94 8.70
N CYS A 390 -6.81 4.80 7.38
CA CYS A 390 -7.43 5.68 6.40
C CYS A 390 -8.96 5.62 6.48
N ASP A 391 -9.54 4.42 6.58
CA ASP A 391 -10.97 4.21 6.67
C ASP A 391 -11.60 4.90 7.88
N ARG A 392 -11.03 4.69 9.08
CA ARG A 392 -11.57 5.22 10.33
C ARG A 392 -11.23 6.68 10.60
N LEU A 393 -10.15 7.19 10.02
CA LEU A 393 -9.74 8.59 10.17
C LEU A 393 -10.24 9.47 9.02
N GLY A 394 -10.87 8.91 8.00
CA GLY A 394 -11.45 9.66 6.89
C GLY A 394 -10.39 10.19 5.92
N MET A 395 -9.48 9.36 5.47
CA MET A 395 -8.48 9.69 4.46
C MET A 395 -8.77 8.89 3.19
N ILE A 396 -9.14 9.57 2.10
CA ILE A 396 -9.30 8.93 0.79
C ILE A 396 -7.95 8.35 0.33
N VAL A 397 -7.98 7.19 -0.30
CA VAL A 397 -6.79 6.54 -0.85
C VAL A 397 -6.88 6.47 -2.37
N CYS A 398 -5.83 6.95 -3.03
CA CYS A 398 -5.53 6.67 -4.42
C CYS A 398 -4.40 5.62 -4.44
N GLN A 399 -4.64 4.45 -5.02
CA GLN A 399 -3.71 3.32 -4.96
C GLN A 399 -3.00 3.10 -6.29
N ASP A 400 -1.67 3.27 -6.27
CA ASP A 400 -0.82 2.86 -7.39
C ASP A 400 -0.54 1.36 -7.33
N MET A 401 -0.54 0.69 -8.49
CA MET A 401 0.04 -0.64 -8.60
C MET A 401 1.55 -0.58 -8.50
N VAL A 402 2.16 -1.61 -7.95
CA VAL A 402 3.62 -1.66 -7.82
C VAL A 402 4.24 -1.85 -9.21
N ASN A 403 5.04 -0.91 -9.64
CA ASN A 403 5.76 -1.05 -10.90
C ASN A 403 6.97 -1.98 -10.74
N GLY A 404 7.38 -2.55 -11.84
CA GLY A 404 8.57 -3.36 -11.97
C GLY A 404 8.84 -3.57 -13.44
N SER A 405 9.99 -3.99 -13.80
CA SER A 405 10.39 -4.36 -15.17
C SER A 405 11.91 -4.43 -15.26
N GLY A 406 12.45 -4.58 -16.44
CA GLY A 406 13.87 -4.39 -16.69
C GLY A 406 14.35 -2.95 -16.41
N SER A 407 15.59 -2.65 -16.76
CA SER A 407 16.17 -1.31 -16.54
C SER A 407 15.46 -0.25 -17.38
N TYR A 408 15.08 0.86 -16.75
CA TYR A 408 14.41 1.98 -17.41
C TYR A 408 15.36 2.81 -18.28
N CYS A 409 14.91 3.15 -19.48
CA CYS A 409 15.58 4.14 -20.31
C CYS A 409 15.19 5.56 -19.85
N MET A 410 15.90 6.12 -18.88
CA MET A 410 15.59 7.43 -18.27
C MET A 410 15.42 8.56 -19.30
N PRO A 411 16.25 8.68 -20.37
CA PRO A 411 16.00 9.65 -21.43
C PRO A 411 14.62 9.54 -22.08
N PHE A 412 14.08 8.33 -22.19
CA PHE A 412 12.77 8.08 -22.78
C PHE A 412 11.63 8.27 -21.78
N VAL A 413 11.68 7.60 -20.63
CA VAL A 413 10.55 7.59 -19.68
C VAL A 413 10.45 8.87 -18.86
N CYS A 414 11.56 9.60 -18.64
CA CYS A 414 11.59 10.76 -17.79
C CYS A 414 11.86 12.07 -18.57
N TYR A 415 12.94 12.14 -19.37
CA TYR A 415 13.36 13.40 -19.97
C TYR A 415 12.48 13.79 -21.18
N LEU A 416 12.12 12.83 -22.03
CA LEU A 416 11.29 13.09 -23.19
C LEU A 416 9.94 13.72 -22.82
N PRO A 417 9.13 13.14 -21.92
CA PRO A 417 7.83 13.72 -21.57
C PRO A 417 7.94 15.05 -20.82
N THR A 418 8.99 15.23 -20.00
CA THR A 418 9.23 16.51 -19.31
C THR A 418 9.56 17.63 -20.30
N LEU A 419 10.37 17.35 -21.31
CA LEU A 419 10.82 18.34 -22.31
C LEU A 419 9.78 18.55 -23.42
N LEU A 420 9.17 17.47 -23.90
CA LEU A 420 8.26 17.42 -25.04
C LEU A 420 6.95 16.68 -24.71
N PRO A 421 6.12 17.19 -23.77
CA PRO A 421 4.95 16.46 -23.28
C PRO A 421 3.95 16.08 -24.38
N PHE A 422 3.83 16.91 -25.44
CA PHE A 422 2.93 16.62 -26.57
C PHE A 422 3.35 15.41 -27.43
N THR A 423 4.62 15.00 -27.36
CA THR A 423 5.09 13.81 -28.07
C THR A 423 4.82 12.53 -27.28
N ALA A 424 4.90 12.57 -25.96
CA ALA A 424 4.64 11.42 -25.08
C ALA A 424 3.23 10.86 -25.29
N HIS A 425 2.19 11.72 -25.41
CA HIS A 425 0.80 11.29 -25.64
C HIS A 425 0.55 10.59 -26.99
N ARG A 426 1.51 10.59 -27.91
CA ARG A 426 1.41 9.92 -29.22
C ARG A 426 2.09 8.56 -29.26
N ILE A 427 2.88 8.25 -28.25
CA ILE A 427 3.65 7.01 -28.20
C ILE A 427 2.74 5.90 -27.65
N LYS A 428 2.66 4.81 -28.39
CA LYS A 428 1.89 3.63 -27.99
C LYS A 428 2.70 2.74 -27.05
N ASP A 429 2.07 2.31 -25.98
CA ASP A 429 2.68 1.50 -24.94
C ASP A 429 2.79 -0.01 -25.26
N CYS A 430 2.31 -0.40 -26.44
CA CYS A 430 2.62 -1.72 -27.03
C CYS A 430 4.08 -1.85 -27.52
N HIS A 431 4.85 -0.77 -27.53
CA HIS A 431 6.30 -0.79 -27.79
C HIS A 431 7.07 -1.19 -26.52
N TYR A 432 6.88 -2.42 -26.07
CA TYR A 432 7.32 -2.94 -24.76
C TYR A 432 8.78 -2.66 -24.42
N SER A 433 9.70 -2.67 -25.42
CA SER A 433 11.13 -2.40 -25.20
C SER A 433 11.40 -0.97 -24.73
N LEU A 434 10.60 0.01 -25.17
CA LEU A 434 10.76 1.41 -24.77
C LEU A 434 10.37 1.63 -23.29
N PHE A 435 9.43 0.84 -22.81
CA PHE A 435 8.92 0.89 -21.44
C PHE A 435 9.55 -0.17 -20.52
N ALA A 436 10.65 -0.81 -20.95
CA ALA A 436 11.35 -1.86 -20.23
C ALA A 436 10.50 -3.13 -19.91
N ARG A 437 9.45 -3.42 -20.71
CA ARG A 437 8.50 -4.54 -20.55
C ARG A 437 8.63 -5.64 -21.61
N GLN A 438 9.84 -5.89 -22.14
CA GLN A 438 10.06 -6.93 -23.17
C GLN A 438 9.70 -8.33 -22.70
N SER A 439 9.96 -8.70 -21.42
CA SER A 439 9.64 -10.02 -20.88
C SER A 439 8.13 -10.27 -20.90
N GLN A 440 7.71 -11.32 -21.59
CA GLN A 440 6.32 -11.78 -21.55
C GLN A 440 5.97 -12.32 -20.16
N GLU A 441 6.86 -13.08 -19.55
CA GLU A 441 6.71 -13.61 -18.18
C GLU A 441 6.51 -12.47 -17.19
N GLY A 442 7.35 -11.43 -17.30
CA GLY A 442 7.22 -10.24 -16.45
C GLY A 442 5.92 -9.45 -16.64
N ARG A 443 5.34 -9.44 -17.86
CA ARG A 443 4.01 -8.86 -18.09
C ARG A 443 2.92 -9.72 -17.46
N THR A 444 2.96 -11.06 -17.68
CA THR A 444 1.98 -11.98 -17.11
C THR A 444 1.97 -11.96 -15.59
N LEU A 445 3.16 -11.96 -14.97
CA LEU A 445 3.29 -11.89 -13.51
C LEU A 445 2.72 -10.56 -12.98
N TRP A 446 3.06 -9.44 -13.59
CA TRP A 446 2.56 -8.14 -13.18
C TRP A 446 1.03 -8.03 -13.32
N GLU A 447 0.44 -8.60 -14.39
CA GLU A 447 -1.02 -8.65 -14.57
C GLU A 447 -1.68 -9.46 -13.44
N GLN A 448 -1.10 -10.59 -13.06
CA GLN A 448 -1.59 -11.38 -11.93
C GLN A 448 -1.50 -10.59 -10.63
N GLU A 449 -0.33 -10.00 -10.31
CA GLU A 449 -0.14 -9.17 -9.11
C GLU A 449 -1.13 -7.98 -9.08
N CYS A 450 -1.42 -7.37 -10.23
CA CYS A 450 -2.41 -6.30 -10.34
C CYS A 450 -3.81 -6.79 -9.96
N MET A 451 -4.26 -7.93 -10.48
CA MET A 451 -5.58 -8.51 -10.17
C MET A 451 -5.66 -8.98 -8.71
N ASP A 452 -4.58 -9.53 -8.18
CA ASP A 452 -4.49 -9.96 -6.78
C ASP A 452 -4.48 -8.77 -5.82
N THR A 453 -3.83 -7.66 -6.20
CA THR A 453 -3.89 -6.39 -5.45
C THR A 453 -5.31 -5.87 -5.34
N ILE A 454 -6.08 -5.90 -6.44
CA ILE A 454 -7.49 -5.49 -6.42
C ILE A 454 -8.29 -6.41 -5.50
N THR A 455 -8.09 -7.72 -5.58
CA THR A 455 -8.77 -8.68 -4.70
C THR A 455 -8.43 -8.41 -3.23
N HIS A 456 -7.14 -8.20 -2.93
CA HIS A 456 -6.64 -7.94 -1.57
C HIS A 456 -7.23 -6.67 -0.95
N LEU A 457 -7.35 -5.60 -1.73
CA LEU A 457 -7.79 -4.28 -1.25
C LEU A 457 -9.25 -3.96 -1.59
N TYR A 458 -10.00 -4.88 -2.19
CA TYR A 458 -11.36 -4.64 -2.67
C TYR A 458 -12.29 -4.07 -1.61
N ASN A 459 -12.21 -4.60 -0.37
CA ASN A 459 -13.10 -4.24 0.73
C ASN A 459 -12.75 -2.90 1.40
N VAL A 460 -11.63 -2.26 1.07
CA VAL A 460 -11.18 -1.02 1.70
C VAL A 460 -12.14 0.14 1.35
N PRO A 461 -12.89 0.69 2.33
CA PRO A 461 -13.83 1.78 2.07
C PRO A 461 -13.19 3.05 1.54
N SER A 462 -12.08 3.47 2.10
CA SER A 462 -11.38 4.73 1.74
C SER A 462 -10.71 4.70 0.37
N LEU A 463 -10.46 3.51 -0.20
CA LEU A 463 -9.83 3.38 -1.50
C LEU A 463 -10.80 3.84 -2.59
N ALA A 464 -10.44 4.92 -3.29
CA ALA A 464 -11.32 5.61 -4.22
C ALA A 464 -10.96 5.42 -5.70
N MET A 465 -9.72 5.08 -6.02
CA MET A 465 -9.30 4.88 -7.41
C MET A 465 -8.06 3.98 -7.51
N TRP A 466 -7.92 3.35 -8.67
CA TRP A 466 -6.77 2.54 -9.05
C TRP A 466 -5.88 3.29 -10.06
N VAL A 467 -4.56 3.15 -9.90
CA VAL A 467 -3.56 3.71 -10.83
C VAL A 467 -2.62 2.59 -11.27
N PRO A 468 -2.87 1.94 -12.42
CA PRO A 468 -2.02 0.84 -12.88
C PRO A 468 -0.61 1.29 -13.27
N PHE A 469 -0.43 2.48 -13.86
CA PHE A 469 0.87 2.93 -14.34
C PHE A 469 1.18 4.36 -13.94
N ASN A 470 2.43 4.59 -13.52
CA ASN A 470 3.00 5.89 -13.22
C ASN A 470 4.13 6.21 -14.20
N GLU A 471 4.08 7.40 -14.83
CA GLU A 471 5.17 8.02 -15.61
C GLU A 471 5.78 7.12 -16.71
N GLY A 472 5.05 6.13 -17.16
CA GLY A 472 5.52 5.19 -18.18
C GLY A 472 6.53 4.16 -17.67
N TRP A 473 6.79 4.09 -16.35
CA TRP A 473 7.71 3.12 -15.77
C TRP A 473 7.13 1.72 -15.80
N GLY A 474 7.56 0.94 -16.79
CA GLY A 474 7.03 -0.37 -17.04
C GLY A 474 5.58 -0.39 -17.56
N GLN A 475 5.10 0.71 -18.14
CA GLN A 475 3.77 0.78 -18.74
C GLN A 475 3.66 -0.13 -19.97
N PHE A 476 2.53 -0.81 -20.10
CA PHE A 476 2.20 -1.61 -21.29
C PHE A 476 0.69 -1.82 -21.40
N ASP A 477 0.17 -1.84 -22.61
CA ASP A 477 -1.24 -2.14 -22.93
C ASP A 477 -2.26 -1.49 -21.98
N ALA A 478 -2.02 -0.24 -21.53
CA ALA A 478 -2.76 0.40 -20.44
C ALA A 478 -4.27 0.42 -20.67
N ALA A 479 -4.74 0.54 -21.92
CA ALA A 479 -6.16 0.51 -22.22
C ALA A 479 -6.78 -0.88 -21.95
N ARG A 480 -6.08 -1.97 -22.29
CA ARG A 480 -6.51 -3.35 -22.03
C ARG A 480 -6.48 -3.65 -20.53
N ILE A 481 -5.41 -3.27 -19.86
CA ILE A 481 -5.28 -3.43 -18.38
C ILE A 481 -6.41 -2.67 -17.65
N THR A 482 -6.71 -1.44 -18.07
CA THR A 482 -7.83 -0.67 -17.51
C THR A 482 -9.16 -1.41 -17.65
N GLN A 483 -9.40 -2.02 -18.79
CA GLN A 483 -10.62 -2.80 -19.00
C GLN A 483 -10.69 -3.99 -18.03
N GLN A 484 -9.61 -4.74 -17.85
CA GLN A 484 -9.53 -5.84 -16.88
C GLN A 484 -9.77 -5.38 -15.45
N ILE A 485 -9.18 -4.22 -15.05
CA ILE A 485 -9.40 -3.64 -13.73
C ILE A 485 -10.89 -3.31 -13.54
N LYS A 486 -11.53 -2.67 -14.52
CA LYS A 486 -12.96 -2.31 -14.47
C LYS A 486 -13.90 -3.53 -14.47
N GLU A 487 -13.50 -4.63 -15.09
CA GLU A 487 -14.23 -5.90 -15.01
C GLU A 487 -14.10 -6.55 -13.63
N LYS A 488 -12.95 -6.41 -12.99
CA LYS A 488 -12.67 -6.95 -11.66
C LYS A 488 -13.28 -6.09 -10.54
N ASP A 489 -13.22 -4.77 -10.68
CA ASP A 489 -13.80 -3.80 -9.74
C ASP A 489 -14.60 -2.72 -10.48
N THR A 490 -15.92 -2.85 -10.45
CA THR A 490 -16.86 -1.92 -11.08
C THR A 490 -17.18 -0.71 -10.20
N THR A 491 -16.65 -0.66 -8.97
CA THR A 491 -17.04 0.32 -7.95
C THR A 491 -16.09 1.52 -7.84
N ARG A 492 -14.98 1.50 -8.60
CA ARG A 492 -13.94 2.53 -8.53
C ARG A 492 -13.48 2.99 -9.91
N PRO A 493 -13.26 4.29 -10.10
CA PRO A 493 -12.63 4.83 -11.31
C PRO A 493 -11.14 4.45 -11.39
N VAL A 494 -10.60 4.55 -12.61
CA VAL A 494 -9.21 4.16 -12.93
C VAL A 494 -8.47 5.31 -13.62
N ASP A 495 -7.33 5.74 -13.04
CA ASP A 495 -6.34 6.61 -13.70
C ASP A 495 -5.31 5.74 -14.41
N HIS A 496 -5.56 5.40 -15.67
CA HIS A 496 -4.85 4.35 -16.42
C HIS A 496 -3.36 4.58 -16.62
N ALA A 497 -2.92 5.84 -16.67
CA ALA A 497 -1.53 6.24 -16.91
C ALA A 497 -1.29 7.61 -16.28
N SER A 498 -0.86 7.61 -15.01
CA SER A 498 -0.62 8.83 -14.28
C SER A 498 0.56 9.60 -14.86
N GLY A 499 0.33 10.84 -15.22
CA GLY A 499 1.31 11.82 -15.67
C GLY A 499 1.50 11.90 -17.17
N TRP A 500 2.05 10.86 -17.80
CA TRP A 500 2.46 10.89 -19.20
C TRP A 500 1.95 9.66 -19.96
N PHE A 501 2.24 9.57 -21.23
CA PHE A 501 1.90 8.42 -22.09
C PHE A 501 0.43 8.02 -22.09
N ASP A 502 -0.48 9.01 -21.98
CA ASP A 502 -1.93 8.82 -22.01
C ASP A 502 -2.37 8.02 -23.25
N GLN A 503 -3.01 6.88 -23.06
CA GLN A 503 -3.53 6.01 -24.11
C GLN A 503 -5.02 6.29 -24.40
N LYS A 504 -5.58 7.39 -23.87
CA LYS A 504 -6.99 7.82 -24.00
C LYS A 504 -7.96 6.77 -23.48
N SER A 505 -7.66 6.23 -22.32
CA SER A 505 -8.45 5.24 -21.60
C SER A 505 -8.65 5.70 -20.15
N GLY A 506 -9.37 4.89 -19.35
CA GLY A 506 -9.65 5.22 -17.96
C GLY A 506 -10.62 6.38 -17.79
N ASP A 507 -10.66 6.90 -16.59
CA ASP A 507 -11.65 7.88 -16.15
C ASP A 507 -11.05 9.26 -15.90
N PHE A 508 -9.72 9.37 -16.01
CA PHE A 508 -9.01 10.62 -15.75
C PHE A 508 -8.07 11.04 -16.90
N ILE A 509 -7.92 12.36 -17.05
CA ILE A 509 -6.80 12.99 -17.73
C ILE A 509 -5.83 13.41 -16.64
N SER A 510 -4.70 12.73 -16.58
CA SER A 510 -3.72 12.84 -15.51
C SER A 510 -2.50 13.65 -15.95
N ILE A 511 -2.02 14.56 -15.09
CA ILE A 511 -0.97 15.53 -15.43
C ILE A 511 0.07 15.57 -14.33
N HIS A 512 1.37 15.41 -14.70
CA HIS A 512 2.50 15.73 -13.83
C HIS A 512 3.13 17.06 -14.25
N ASN A 513 3.33 17.98 -13.31
CA ASN A 513 3.89 19.28 -13.61
C ASN A 513 4.72 19.88 -12.46
N TYR A 514 6.02 19.72 -12.52
CA TYR A 514 6.96 20.27 -11.53
C TYR A 514 7.63 21.58 -11.96
N PHE A 515 7.66 21.88 -13.26
CA PHE A 515 8.54 22.92 -13.81
C PHE A 515 7.81 24.13 -14.41
N ARG A 516 6.54 23.98 -14.75
CA ARG A 516 5.76 24.99 -15.49
C ARG A 516 4.62 25.51 -14.63
N PRO A 517 4.05 26.68 -14.93
CA PRO A 517 2.78 27.11 -14.32
C PRO A 517 1.70 26.05 -14.51
N LEU A 518 0.91 25.81 -13.46
CA LEU A 518 -0.16 24.82 -13.49
C LEU A 518 -1.26 25.25 -14.48
N LYS A 519 -1.70 24.31 -15.29
CA LYS A 519 -2.76 24.49 -16.29
C LYS A 519 -3.52 23.17 -16.44
N VAL A 520 -4.80 23.29 -16.77
CA VAL A 520 -5.64 22.15 -17.14
C VAL A 520 -6.08 22.27 -18.59
N PRO A 521 -6.21 21.14 -19.33
CA PRO A 521 -6.83 21.15 -20.65
C PRO A 521 -8.32 21.43 -20.55
N HIS A 522 -8.96 21.71 -21.68
CA HIS A 522 -10.42 21.73 -21.74
C HIS A 522 -10.94 20.29 -21.60
N PRO A 523 -11.89 19.99 -20.71
CA PRO A 523 -12.47 18.64 -20.58
C PRO A 523 -13.29 18.32 -21.84
N ALA A 524 -12.73 17.51 -22.73
CA ALA A 524 -13.32 17.28 -24.05
C ALA A 524 -13.77 15.83 -24.29
N ASP A 525 -13.37 14.88 -23.47
CA ASP A 525 -13.57 13.44 -23.72
C ASP A 525 -14.30 12.66 -22.62
N GLY A 526 -14.98 13.38 -21.73
CA GLY A 526 -15.79 12.77 -20.66
C GLY A 526 -14.99 12.33 -19.44
N ARG A 527 -13.66 12.46 -19.43
CA ARG A 527 -12.79 12.15 -18.30
C ARG A 527 -12.61 13.34 -17.36
N ALA A 528 -12.52 13.07 -16.05
CA ALA A 528 -12.18 14.08 -15.06
C ALA A 528 -10.69 14.45 -15.13
N ILE A 529 -10.33 15.67 -14.71
CA ILE A 529 -8.94 16.14 -14.78
C ILE A 529 -8.28 16.05 -13.41
N LEU A 530 -7.10 15.42 -13.36
CA LEU A 530 -6.22 15.39 -12.19
C LEU A 530 -4.86 16.04 -12.51
N ILE A 531 -4.36 16.86 -11.60
CA ILE A 531 -2.93 17.15 -11.53
C ILE A 531 -2.35 16.14 -10.53
N SER A 532 -2.02 14.96 -11.01
CA SER A 532 -1.68 13.79 -10.20
C SER A 532 -0.30 13.85 -9.57
N GLU A 533 0.55 14.81 -9.99
CA GLU A 533 1.76 15.21 -9.26
C GLU A 533 2.13 16.65 -9.56
N TYR A 534 2.50 17.43 -8.52
CA TYR A 534 3.02 18.77 -8.64
C TYR A 534 3.80 19.21 -7.40
N GLY A 535 4.53 20.32 -7.50
CA GLY A 535 5.26 20.90 -6.37
C GLY A 535 6.68 20.36 -6.26
N GLY A 536 6.92 19.41 -5.38
CA GLY A 536 8.26 18.83 -5.18
C GLY A 536 9.27 19.84 -4.62
N TYR A 537 8.80 20.80 -3.81
CA TYR A 537 9.64 21.86 -3.26
C TYR A 537 10.47 21.32 -2.09
N ALA A 538 11.79 21.40 -2.22
CA ALA A 538 12.76 20.82 -1.31
C ALA A 538 13.27 21.84 -0.29
N CYS A 539 13.39 21.42 0.96
CA CYS A 539 14.09 22.14 2.03
C CYS A 539 14.85 21.11 2.87
N HIS A 540 16.17 21.19 2.86
CA HIS A 540 17.03 20.31 3.65
C HIS A 540 17.11 20.84 5.09
N ILE A 541 16.79 19.97 6.06
CA ILE A 541 16.89 20.29 7.50
C ILE A 541 18.11 19.54 8.06
N ALA A 542 19.11 20.26 8.52
CA ALA A 542 20.29 19.68 9.15
C ALA A 542 19.86 18.82 10.36
N ASP A 543 20.57 17.75 10.62
CA ASP A 543 20.32 16.76 11.69
C ASP A 543 19.02 15.95 11.58
N HIS A 544 18.16 16.28 10.59
CA HIS A 544 16.89 15.58 10.30
C HIS A 544 16.83 15.03 8.88
N SER A 545 17.98 14.93 8.22
CA SER A 545 18.16 14.35 6.89
C SER A 545 19.23 13.26 6.94
N SER A 546 18.97 12.12 6.31
CA SER A 546 19.92 11.00 6.23
C SER A 546 21.06 11.24 5.24
N VAL A 547 21.04 12.35 4.50
CA VAL A 547 22.00 12.69 3.45
C VAL A 547 22.49 14.13 3.56
N THR A 548 23.68 14.40 3.03
CA THR A 548 24.24 15.76 2.94
C THR A 548 23.89 16.44 1.61
N HIS A 549 23.65 15.68 0.55
CA HIS A 549 23.27 16.17 -0.76
C HIS A 549 21.82 15.81 -1.07
N SER A 550 21.02 16.80 -1.42
CA SER A 550 19.58 16.62 -1.64
C SER A 550 19.21 16.65 -3.11
N TYR A 551 18.26 15.80 -3.49
CA TYR A 551 17.50 15.84 -4.72
C TYR A 551 16.25 16.71 -4.55
N GLY A 552 15.78 17.37 -5.61
CA GLY A 552 14.53 18.15 -5.59
C GLY A 552 14.46 19.16 -6.73
N TYR A 553 13.24 19.54 -7.10
CA TYR A 553 12.96 20.37 -8.28
C TYR A 553 13.21 21.86 -8.03
N ARG A 554 12.81 22.38 -6.85
CA ARG A 554 13.05 23.76 -6.41
C ARG A 554 13.46 23.73 -4.95
N LYS A 555 14.54 24.39 -4.60
CA LYS A 555 15.12 24.37 -3.25
C LYS A 555 14.86 25.68 -2.52
N TYR A 556 14.60 25.57 -1.23
CA TYR A 556 14.40 26.64 -0.28
C TYR A 556 15.35 26.43 0.90
N ASP A 557 15.86 27.55 1.45
CA ASP A 557 16.88 27.51 2.49
C ASP A 557 16.28 27.36 3.91
N ASP A 558 14.98 27.67 4.08
CA ASP A 558 14.28 27.61 5.35
C ASP A 558 12.79 27.24 5.19
N THR A 559 12.16 26.87 6.29
CA THR A 559 10.76 26.43 6.36
C THR A 559 9.75 27.54 6.09
N ASP A 560 10.05 28.79 6.43
CA ASP A 560 9.14 29.93 6.24
C ASP A 560 9.01 30.27 4.74
N THR A 561 10.14 30.34 4.05
CA THR A 561 10.15 30.57 2.59
C THR A 561 9.55 29.39 1.83
N LEU A 562 9.80 28.16 2.28
CA LEU A 562 9.12 26.96 1.75
C LEU A 562 7.61 27.06 1.92
N SER A 563 7.12 27.31 3.14
CA SER A 563 5.69 27.43 3.47
C SER A 563 5.02 28.50 2.60
N ALA A 564 5.61 29.69 2.53
CA ALA A 564 5.08 30.77 1.69
C ALA A 564 5.00 30.40 0.20
N ALA A 565 5.97 29.63 -0.30
CA ALA A 565 5.99 29.17 -1.68
C ALA A 565 4.90 28.11 -1.93
N VAL A 566 4.72 27.14 -1.03
CA VAL A 566 3.67 26.10 -1.11
C VAL A 566 2.28 26.76 -1.08
N HIS A 567 2.04 27.68 -0.15
CA HIS A 567 0.78 28.44 -0.07
C HIS A 567 0.52 29.25 -1.36
N THR A 568 1.56 29.89 -1.90
CA THR A 568 1.44 30.61 -3.17
C THR A 568 1.09 29.69 -4.32
N LEU A 569 1.72 28.52 -4.42
CA LEU A 569 1.44 27.53 -5.46
C LEU A 569 -0.01 27.05 -5.36
N PHE A 570 -0.48 26.71 -4.17
CA PHE A 570 -1.82 26.24 -3.93
C PHE A 570 -2.87 27.32 -4.24
N HIS A 571 -2.77 28.50 -3.59
CA HIS A 571 -3.80 29.52 -3.72
C HIS A 571 -3.79 30.25 -5.05
N LYS A 572 -2.60 30.54 -5.64
CA LYS A 572 -2.52 31.34 -6.86
C LYS A 572 -2.50 30.53 -8.15
N GLN A 573 -2.13 29.26 -8.09
CA GLN A 573 -2.05 28.46 -9.32
C GLN A 573 -3.04 27.28 -9.31
N LEU A 574 -3.20 26.55 -8.20
CA LEU A 574 -4.04 25.37 -8.17
C LEU A 574 -5.53 25.70 -8.03
N LEU A 575 -5.93 26.38 -6.96
CA LEU A 575 -7.35 26.67 -6.69
C LEU A 575 -8.09 27.37 -7.85
N PRO A 576 -7.47 28.30 -8.60
CA PRO A 576 -8.12 28.92 -9.76
C PRO A 576 -8.42 27.95 -10.92
N LEU A 577 -7.92 26.70 -10.86
CA LEU A 577 -8.18 25.68 -11.87
C LEU A 577 -9.41 24.82 -11.54
N VAL A 578 -9.86 24.79 -10.29
CA VAL A 578 -11.02 24.00 -9.86
C VAL A 578 -12.28 24.36 -10.66
N PRO A 579 -12.68 25.66 -10.78
CA PRO A 579 -13.82 26.02 -11.62
C PRO A 579 -13.61 25.75 -13.12
N LYS A 580 -12.35 25.52 -13.56
CA LYS A 580 -12.01 25.21 -14.96
C LYS A 580 -12.01 23.70 -15.25
N GLY A 581 -12.41 22.87 -14.30
CA GLY A 581 -12.54 21.42 -14.50
C GLY A 581 -11.56 20.55 -13.70
N LEU A 582 -10.66 21.14 -12.91
CA LEU A 582 -9.78 20.35 -12.06
C LEU A 582 -10.60 19.63 -10.98
N SER A 583 -10.51 18.29 -10.93
CA SER A 583 -11.24 17.46 -9.96
C SER A 583 -10.37 17.02 -8.79
N GLY A 584 -9.06 17.09 -8.93
CA GLY A 584 -8.13 16.77 -7.84
C GLY A 584 -6.68 17.08 -8.17
N SER A 585 -5.87 17.04 -7.14
CA SER A 585 -4.43 17.29 -7.24
C SER A 585 -3.67 16.48 -6.20
N VAL A 586 -2.38 16.18 -6.47
CA VAL A 586 -1.50 15.47 -5.54
C VAL A 586 -0.20 16.25 -5.41
N TYR A 587 0.02 16.85 -4.24
CA TYR A 587 1.28 17.54 -3.93
C TYR A 587 2.38 16.51 -3.60
N THR A 588 3.59 16.69 -4.08
CA THR A 588 4.74 15.84 -3.82
C THR A 588 5.64 16.51 -2.78
N GLN A 589 5.77 15.98 -1.53
CA GLN A 589 5.18 14.77 -0.97
C GLN A 589 4.97 14.86 0.55
N LEU A 590 4.50 13.79 1.20
CA LEU A 590 4.21 13.75 2.63
C LEU A 590 5.49 13.87 3.47
N SER A 591 6.44 12.97 3.29
CA SER A 591 7.71 12.95 4.03
C SER A 591 8.91 12.99 3.11
N ASP A 592 10.03 13.45 3.63
CA ASP A 592 11.31 13.19 2.99
C ASP A 592 11.57 11.69 2.90
N VAL A 593 12.30 11.28 1.86
CA VAL A 593 12.81 9.93 1.70
C VAL A 593 14.22 10.01 1.14
N GLU A 594 15.21 9.63 1.93
CA GLU A 594 16.63 9.64 1.55
C GLU A 594 17.06 10.98 0.91
N GLU A 595 17.44 11.02 -0.39
CA GLU A 595 17.83 12.24 -1.10
C GLU A 595 16.66 13.17 -1.44
N GLU A 596 15.44 12.68 -1.51
CA GLU A 596 14.25 13.49 -1.76
C GLU A 596 13.81 14.23 -0.49
N VAL A 597 14.32 15.45 -0.31
CA VAL A 597 14.01 16.32 0.83
C VAL A 597 12.87 17.31 0.52
N ASN A 598 11.83 16.83 -0.17
CA ASN A 598 10.67 17.60 -0.63
C ASN A 598 9.38 17.26 0.13
N GLY A 599 9.47 16.53 1.25
CA GLY A 599 8.36 16.22 2.13
C GLY A 599 7.84 17.44 2.89
N LEU A 600 6.60 17.36 3.38
CA LEU A 600 6.04 18.32 4.35
C LEU A 600 6.61 18.10 5.75
N VAL A 601 7.14 16.90 6.00
CA VAL A 601 7.80 16.50 7.26
C VAL A 601 9.13 15.83 6.92
N THR A 602 10.10 15.93 7.83
CA THR A 602 11.41 15.27 7.69
C THR A 602 11.30 13.74 7.69
N TYR A 603 12.35 13.05 7.22
CA TYR A 603 12.36 11.59 7.08
C TYR A 603 12.19 10.87 8.44
N ASP A 604 12.68 11.45 9.52
CA ASP A 604 12.51 10.99 10.89
C ASP A 604 11.19 11.44 11.56
N ARG A 605 10.29 12.14 10.86
CA ARG A 605 9.00 12.67 11.34
C ARG A 605 9.10 13.68 12.50
N ARG A 606 10.28 14.27 12.75
CA ARG A 606 10.48 15.17 13.89
C ARG A 606 10.22 16.65 13.57
N VAL A 607 10.43 17.09 12.33
CA VAL A 607 10.27 18.48 11.93
C VAL A 607 9.21 18.62 10.84
N ILE A 608 8.14 19.34 11.13
CA ILE A 608 7.13 19.72 10.14
C ILE A 608 7.64 20.95 9.40
N LYS A 609 7.89 20.81 8.10
CA LYS A 609 8.54 21.83 7.27
C LYS A 609 7.58 22.85 6.66
N VAL A 610 6.32 22.50 6.49
CA VAL A 610 5.27 23.40 5.98
C VAL A 610 4.25 23.63 7.07
N ILE A 611 4.12 24.87 7.49
CA ILE A 611 3.28 25.31 8.63
C ILE A 611 1.91 25.80 8.12
#